data_014df33cbc4e321b912269155e81552c
#
_entry.id   014df33cbc4e321b912269155e81552c
#
_cell.length_a   1.000
_cell.length_b   1.000
_cell.length_c   1.000
_cell.angle_alpha   90.00
_cell.angle_beta   90.00
_cell.angle_gamma   90.00
#
_symmetry.space_group_name_H-M   'P 1'
#
loop_
_entity.id
_entity.type
_entity.pdbx_description
1 polymer ?
#
loop_
_entity_poly.entity_id
_entity_poly.type
_entity_poly.pdbx_seq_one_letter_code
_entity_poly.pdbx_strand_id
1 'polypeptide(L)'
;MLPPFAVDINGIKDKLTYQFRPWQRSFQFWVRAIDIYTGYKVFQVRVNFVKDAQKQEAMWEKQHELAADKIFAMCYDLGGFFLKIAQIIGKPDLAPAAWVKRLVTLCDRAPPTPFDVVKLVLENELGQGIDDVFERFDVEPLGSASIAQVHRARLKGDTGDVVVKVQHPGIQDLMMTDIHNLQVFALYMQKTDIKFDLYSVTKEMEKQIGYEFDFTREANAMERIRKFLYESNKKTPVLVPRVIRNMVTRRVLVMEYIDGIPIMSLGDEIAKRGINPHGKVAAAAKQKILQSLTLAYGQMILKSGFFHADPHPGNILICKGSEASHQLYLFSNISLTVALLDYGQVKDLPDQLRLAYANLVLAIANGDPLRASESYRELGIETFSKCENELQELFKLAQTMFDTKLPPGVVMLQPFSEESSIKKVAVQSFPEELFSVLRTVHLLRGLSIGLGINYSCAEQWRPFAEEALSRAGRLKRGTVRMLSPEAAKC
;
A
#
# COMPACT_ATOMS: atom_id res chain seq x y z
N MET A 1 14.02 13.15 -61.89
CA MET A 1 14.75 13.40 -60.64
C MET A 1 13.91 12.82 -59.52
N LEU A 2 14.36 11.74 -58.92
CA LEU A 2 13.75 11.16 -57.69
C LEU A 2 14.19 12.03 -56.51
N PRO A 3 13.30 12.31 -55.53
CA PRO A 3 13.68 13.08 -54.33
C PRO A 3 14.67 12.26 -53.50
N PRO A 4 15.65 12.92 -52.84
CA PRO A 4 16.60 12.23 -51.98
C PRO A 4 15.85 11.62 -50.80
N PHE A 5 16.03 10.34 -50.56
CA PHE A 5 15.64 9.67 -49.33
C PHE A 5 16.41 10.32 -48.16
N ALA A 6 15.79 11.28 -47.48
CA ALA A 6 16.29 11.76 -46.23
C ALA A 6 16.06 10.64 -45.17
N VAL A 7 17.12 9.88 -44.90
CA VAL A 7 17.11 8.90 -43.83
C VAL A 7 17.02 9.70 -42.50
N ASP A 8 15.90 9.58 -41.79
CA ASP A 8 15.72 10.16 -40.49
C ASP A 8 16.63 9.45 -39.46
N ILE A 9 17.88 9.92 -39.42
CA ILE A 9 18.93 9.38 -38.53
C ILE A 9 18.53 9.50 -37.05
N ASN A 10 17.76 10.54 -36.67
CA ASN A 10 17.30 10.73 -35.31
C ASN A 10 16.21 9.70 -34.96
N GLY A 11 15.24 9.47 -35.81
CA GLY A 11 14.22 8.45 -35.61
C GLY A 11 14.79 7.02 -35.56
N ILE A 12 15.86 6.74 -36.36
CA ILE A 12 16.58 5.46 -36.30
C ILE A 12 17.37 5.34 -34.99
N LYS A 13 18.05 6.40 -34.57
CA LYS A 13 18.80 6.43 -33.30
C LYS A 13 17.88 6.23 -32.09
N ASP A 14 16.72 6.86 -32.09
CA ASP A 14 15.73 6.73 -31.01
C ASP A 14 15.12 5.33 -30.97
N LYS A 15 14.79 4.74 -32.13
CA LYS A 15 14.33 3.34 -32.21
C LYS A 15 15.39 2.34 -31.75
N LEU A 16 16.67 2.53 -32.17
CA LEU A 16 17.78 1.69 -31.73
C LEU A 16 18.00 1.84 -30.21
N THR A 17 18.02 3.07 -29.68
CA THR A 17 18.16 3.31 -28.24
C THR A 17 17.04 2.65 -27.46
N TYR A 18 15.79 2.69 -27.95
CA TYR A 18 14.65 2.03 -27.31
C TYR A 18 14.79 0.50 -27.32
N GLN A 19 15.23 -0.10 -28.42
CA GLN A 19 15.43 -1.55 -28.52
C GLN A 19 16.60 -2.07 -27.66
N PHE A 20 17.66 -1.25 -27.45
CA PHE A 20 18.81 -1.63 -26.63
C PHE A 20 18.62 -1.34 -25.14
N ARG A 21 17.63 -0.55 -24.75
CA ARG A 21 17.33 -0.22 -23.35
C ARG A 21 17.20 -1.43 -22.41
N PRO A 22 16.45 -2.50 -22.77
CA PRO A 22 16.32 -3.68 -21.91
C PRO A 22 17.65 -4.40 -21.67
N TRP A 23 18.48 -4.53 -22.69
CA TRP A 23 19.80 -5.16 -22.61
C TRP A 23 20.77 -4.36 -21.75
N GLN A 24 20.85 -3.07 -21.97
CA GLN A 24 21.66 -2.17 -21.16
C GLN A 24 21.24 -2.21 -19.69
N ARG A 25 19.94 -2.24 -19.44
CA ARG A 25 19.37 -2.31 -18.11
C ARG A 25 19.67 -3.62 -17.41
N SER A 26 19.49 -4.74 -18.10
CA SER A 26 19.88 -6.07 -17.60
C SER A 26 21.36 -6.13 -17.25
N PHE A 27 22.22 -5.61 -18.13
CA PHE A 27 23.66 -5.54 -17.86
C PHE A 27 23.97 -4.71 -16.60
N GLN A 28 23.37 -3.53 -16.47
CA GLN A 28 23.53 -2.69 -15.29
C GLN A 28 23.06 -3.37 -13.99
N PHE A 29 21.95 -4.10 -14.05
CA PHE A 29 21.47 -4.90 -12.93
C PHE A 29 22.48 -5.98 -12.55
N TRP A 30 22.91 -6.80 -13.51
CA TRP A 30 23.80 -7.94 -13.24
C TRP A 30 25.16 -7.52 -12.69
N VAL A 31 25.75 -6.46 -13.22
CA VAL A 31 27.02 -5.91 -12.69
C VAL A 31 26.88 -5.54 -11.22
N ARG A 32 25.80 -4.86 -10.84
CA ARG A 32 25.56 -4.42 -9.46
C ARG A 32 25.17 -5.58 -8.54
N ALA A 33 24.31 -6.48 -9.02
CA ALA A 33 23.91 -7.65 -8.24
C ALA A 33 25.11 -8.57 -7.93
N ILE A 34 25.99 -8.81 -8.91
CA ILE A 34 27.22 -9.59 -8.72
C ILE A 34 28.17 -8.86 -7.75
N ASP A 35 28.35 -7.55 -7.88
CA ASP A 35 29.20 -6.78 -6.98
C ASP A 35 28.71 -6.85 -5.51
N ILE A 36 27.42 -6.69 -5.28
CA ILE A 36 26.82 -6.79 -3.95
C ILE A 36 26.96 -8.21 -3.41
N TYR A 37 26.65 -9.23 -4.23
CA TYR A 37 26.71 -10.62 -3.85
C TYR A 37 28.14 -11.06 -3.51
N THR A 38 29.11 -10.77 -4.36
CA THR A 38 30.51 -11.10 -4.14
C THR A 38 31.07 -10.39 -2.92
N GLY A 39 30.65 -9.11 -2.70
CA GLY A 39 30.98 -8.38 -1.49
C GLY A 39 30.56 -9.09 -0.21
N TYR A 40 29.34 -9.65 -0.17
CA TYR A 40 28.88 -10.47 0.95
C TYR A 40 29.64 -11.80 1.07
N LYS A 41 29.95 -12.47 -0.04
CA LYS A 41 30.70 -13.74 -0.01
C LYS A 41 32.11 -13.58 0.51
N VAL A 42 32.84 -12.58 0.03
CA VAL A 42 34.18 -12.23 0.54
C VAL A 42 34.11 -11.86 2.02
N PHE A 43 33.10 -11.11 2.41
CA PHE A 43 32.88 -10.74 3.79
C PHE A 43 32.60 -11.97 4.69
N GLN A 44 31.75 -12.91 4.27
CA GLN A 44 31.47 -14.15 5.00
C GLN A 44 32.76 -14.96 5.28
N VAL A 45 33.64 -15.08 4.30
CA VAL A 45 34.92 -15.72 4.48
C VAL A 45 35.76 -15.01 5.55
N ARG A 46 35.81 -13.67 5.50
CA ARG A 46 36.60 -12.88 6.45
C ARG A 46 36.08 -12.93 7.88
N VAL A 47 34.76 -12.87 8.06
CA VAL A 47 34.13 -12.86 9.40
C VAL A 47 34.28 -14.21 10.11
N ASN A 48 34.36 -15.32 9.37
CA ASN A 48 34.56 -16.65 9.93
C ASN A 48 35.89 -16.81 10.66
N PHE A 49 36.90 -15.97 10.40
CA PHE A 49 38.19 -15.95 11.11
C PHE A 49 38.16 -15.13 12.42
N VAL A 50 37.06 -14.40 12.68
CA VAL A 50 36.91 -13.60 13.90
C VAL A 50 36.21 -14.42 14.96
N LYS A 51 36.84 -14.65 16.12
CA LYS A 51 36.28 -15.46 17.22
C LYS A 51 35.36 -14.67 18.17
N ASP A 52 35.48 -13.36 18.18
CA ASP A 52 34.72 -12.47 19.06
C ASP A 52 33.35 -12.16 18.45
N ALA A 53 32.27 -12.56 19.13
CA ALA A 53 30.90 -12.39 18.68
C ALA A 53 30.49 -10.91 18.54
N GLN A 54 30.88 -10.04 19.48
CA GLN A 54 30.57 -8.62 19.40
C GLN A 54 31.27 -7.94 18.21
N LYS A 55 32.51 -8.37 17.95
CA LYS A 55 33.26 -7.88 16.80
C LYS A 55 32.69 -8.40 15.49
N GLN A 56 32.20 -9.64 15.45
CA GLN A 56 31.48 -10.18 14.29
C GLN A 56 30.21 -9.36 14.00
N GLU A 57 29.42 -9.07 15.02
CA GLU A 57 28.18 -8.27 14.88
C GLU A 57 28.44 -6.87 14.34
N ALA A 58 29.42 -6.16 14.92
CA ALA A 58 29.82 -4.84 14.42
C ALA A 58 30.35 -4.89 12.98
N MET A 59 31.02 -5.95 12.58
CA MET A 59 31.49 -6.17 11.21
C MET A 59 30.30 -6.41 10.26
N TRP A 60 29.27 -7.17 10.68
CA TRP A 60 28.05 -7.39 9.92
C TRP A 60 27.28 -6.10 9.72
N GLU A 61 27.10 -5.30 10.77
CA GLU A 61 26.46 -3.98 10.68
C GLU A 61 27.13 -3.10 9.63
N LYS A 62 28.44 -2.99 9.67
CA LYS A 62 29.23 -2.22 8.69
C LYS A 62 29.08 -2.75 7.27
N GLN A 63 29.04 -4.09 7.09
CA GLN A 63 28.82 -4.70 5.78
C GLN A 63 27.42 -4.41 5.26
N HIS A 64 26.40 -4.42 6.14
CA HIS A 64 25.03 -4.06 5.77
C HIS A 64 24.90 -2.60 5.38
N GLU A 65 25.63 -1.68 6.03
CA GLU A 65 25.67 -0.26 5.64
C GLU A 65 26.28 -0.07 4.24
N LEU A 66 27.42 -0.70 3.96
CA LEU A 66 28.06 -0.64 2.64
C LEU A 66 27.17 -1.22 1.54
N ALA A 67 26.47 -2.31 1.83
CA ALA A 67 25.53 -2.92 0.89
C ALA A 67 24.29 -2.04 0.69
N ALA A 68 23.79 -1.40 1.76
CA ALA A 68 22.65 -0.48 1.69
C ALA A 68 22.89 0.67 0.71
N ASP A 69 24.08 1.27 0.72
CA ASP A 69 24.44 2.35 -0.20
C ASP A 69 24.46 1.85 -1.67
N LYS A 70 25.01 0.66 -1.92
CA LYS A 70 25.04 0.05 -3.26
C LYS A 70 23.63 -0.30 -3.76
N ILE A 71 22.79 -0.88 -2.89
CA ILE A 71 21.39 -1.22 -3.21
C ILE A 71 20.58 0.05 -3.46
N PHE A 72 20.78 1.08 -2.63
CA PHE A 72 20.14 2.39 -2.83
C PHE A 72 20.49 2.97 -4.20
N ALA A 73 21.79 3.04 -4.55
CA ALA A 73 22.23 3.53 -5.84
C ALA A 73 21.66 2.69 -7.00
N MET A 74 21.59 1.36 -6.85
CA MET A 74 20.98 0.48 -7.84
C MET A 74 19.50 0.80 -8.03
N CYS A 75 18.74 0.93 -6.94
CA CYS A 75 17.30 1.22 -7.00
C CYS A 75 17.03 2.62 -7.56
N TYR A 76 17.83 3.61 -7.17
CA TYR A 76 17.71 4.99 -7.65
C TYR A 76 17.98 5.11 -9.15
N ASP A 77 19.12 4.57 -9.60
CA ASP A 77 19.55 4.68 -11.01
C ASP A 77 18.68 3.86 -11.97
N LEU A 78 18.28 2.67 -11.56
CA LEU A 78 17.41 1.83 -12.36
C LEU A 78 15.95 2.28 -12.33
N GLY A 79 15.45 2.86 -11.22
CA GLY A 79 14.07 3.34 -11.13
C GLY A 79 13.03 2.22 -11.32
N GLY A 80 11.81 2.60 -11.74
CA GLY A 80 10.77 1.65 -12.15
C GLY A 80 10.49 0.56 -11.12
N PHE A 81 10.68 -0.70 -11.51
CA PHE A 81 10.49 -1.87 -10.63
C PHE A 81 11.36 -1.84 -9.36
N PHE A 82 12.60 -1.36 -9.46
CA PHE A 82 13.50 -1.31 -8.32
C PHE A 82 13.08 -0.28 -7.26
N LEU A 83 12.37 0.79 -7.64
CA LEU A 83 11.70 1.67 -6.66
C LEU A 83 10.60 0.92 -5.92
N LYS A 84 9.83 0.08 -6.62
CA LYS A 84 8.82 -0.78 -6.00
C LYS A 84 9.45 -1.81 -5.05
N ILE A 85 10.57 -2.41 -5.44
CA ILE A 85 11.37 -3.30 -4.57
C ILE A 85 11.85 -2.55 -3.33
N ALA A 86 12.36 -1.34 -3.49
CA ALA A 86 12.80 -0.51 -2.36
C ALA A 86 11.65 -0.25 -1.37
N GLN A 87 10.42 0.01 -1.87
CA GLN A 87 9.22 0.14 -1.05
C GLN A 87 8.85 -1.13 -0.27
N ILE A 88 9.08 -2.31 -0.87
CA ILE A 88 8.80 -3.59 -0.25
C ILE A 88 9.87 -3.93 0.80
N ILE A 89 11.15 -3.83 0.42
CA ILE A 89 12.30 -4.15 1.30
C ILE A 89 12.49 -3.08 2.38
N GLY A 90 12.13 -1.82 2.12
CA GLY A 90 12.18 -0.72 3.08
C GLY A 90 11.27 -0.87 4.30
N LYS A 91 10.66 -2.05 4.49
CA LYS A 91 9.86 -2.37 5.68
C LYS A 91 10.73 -3.01 6.77
N PRO A 92 10.52 -2.66 8.05
CA PRO A 92 11.41 -3.03 9.16
C PRO A 92 11.70 -4.53 9.32
N ASP A 93 10.81 -5.39 8.84
CA ASP A 93 10.86 -6.83 9.15
C ASP A 93 11.39 -7.70 8.01
N LEU A 94 11.73 -7.12 6.86
CA LEU A 94 12.10 -7.88 5.66
C LEU A 94 13.59 -7.79 5.29
N ALA A 95 14.33 -6.83 5.87
CA ALA A 95 15.74 -6.60 5.54
C ALA A 95 16.51 -6.07 6.74
N PRO A 96 17.87 -6.11 6.70
CA PRO A 96 18.71 -5.48 7.71
C PRO A 96 18.34 -4.02 7.94
N ALA A 97 18.41 -3.56 9.19
CA ALA A 97 18.00 -2.18 9.57
C ALA A 97 18.70 -1.09 8.73
N ALA A 98 19.97 -1.29 8.36
CA ALA A 98 20.70 -0.38 7.49
C ALA A 98 20.06 -0.24 6.09
N TRP A 99 19.57 -1.34 5.51
CA TRP A 99 18.87 -1.33 4.21
C TRP A 99 17.55 -0.59 4.32
N VAL A 100 16.75 -0.92 5.34
CA VAL A 100 15.44 -0.28 5.60
C VAL A 100 15.60 1.23 5.74
N LYS A 101 16.53 1.67 6.59
CA LYS A 101 16.79 3.10 6.84
C LYS A 101 17.14 3.86 5.55
N ARG A 102 17.87 3.20 4.64
CA ARG A 102 18.31 3.82 3.39
C ARG A 102 17.22 3.82 2.32
N LEU A 103 16.55 2.66 2.14
CA LEU A 103 15.60 2.46 1.05
C LEU A 103 14.26 3.18 1.27
N VAL A 104 13.85 3.41 2.52
CA VAL A 104 12.63 4.17 2.82
C VAL A 104 12.63 5.56 2.19
N THR A 105 13.80 6.15 1.96
CA THR A 105 13.93 7.49 1.35
C THR A 105 13.64 7.51 -0.15
N LEU A 106 13.49 6.34 -0.81
CA LEU A 106 13.20 6.22 -2.25
C LEU A 106 11.69 6.13 -2.55
N CYS A 107 10.83 6.08 -1.53
CA CYS A 107 9.46 5.61 -1.69
C CYS A 107 8.53 6.51 -2.53
N ASP A 108 8.84 7.81 -2.77
CA ASP A 108 7.83 8.76 -3.26
C ASP A 108 8.22 9.63 -4.47
N ARG A 109 9.31 9.32 -5.20
CA ARG A 109 9.78 10.23 -6.29
C ARG A 109 10.28 9.47 -7.52
N ALA A 110 9.37 9.18 -8.45
CA ALA A 110 9.77 8.86 -9.81
C ALA A 110 9.87 10.14 -10.66
N PRO A 111 10.89 10.27 -11.53
CA PRO A 111 10.98 11.41 -12.44
C PRO A 111 9.78 11.41 -13.39
N PRO A 112 9.14 12.56 -13.62
CA PRO A 112 7.99 12.64 -14.52
C PRO A 112 8.43 12.42 -15.99
N THR A 113 7.53 11.82 -16.76
CA THR A 113 7.65 11.74 -18.22
C THR A 113 7.40 13.12 -18.80
N PRO A 114 8.19 13.59 -19.79
CA PRO A 114 7.96 14.86 -20.47
C PRO A 114 6.55 14.96 -21.06
N PHE A 115 5.97 16.17 -21.00
CA PHE A 115 4.57 16.37 -21.41
C PHE A 115 4.29 15.99 -22.87
N ASP A 116 5.20 16.25 -23.80
CA ASP A 116 5.03 15.89 -25.21
C ASP A 116 4.82 14.38 -25.38
N VAL A 117 5.51 13.58 -24.59
CA VAL A 117 5.36 12.13 -24.58
C VAL A 117 4.04 11.70 -23.96
N VAL A 118 3.62 12.35 -22.87
CA VAL A 118 2.31 12.14 -22.22
C VAL A 118 1.18 12.48 -23.20
N LYS A 119 1.29 13.59 -23.90
CA LYS A 119 0.35 14.03 -24.92
C LYS A 119 0.17 12.95 -25.99
N LEU A 120 1.27 12.41 -26.51
CA LEU A 120 1.23 11.35 -27.52
C LEU A 120 0.54 10.08 -27.01
N VAL A 121 0.80 9.68 -25.76
CA VAL A 121 0.10 8.53 -25.14
C VAL A 121 -1.40 8.79 -25.06
N LEU A 122 -1.81 9.98 -24.59
CA LEU A 122 -3.21 10.34 -24.46
C LEU A 122 -3.93 10.34 -25.80
N GLU A 123 -3.36 10.98 -26.82
CA GLU A 123 -3.92 11.07 -28.16
C GLU A 123 -4.07 9.68 -28.81
N ASN A 124 -3.08 8.80 -28.63
CA ASN A 124 -3.14 7.43 -29.12
C ASN A 124 -4.20 6.59 -28.40
N GLU A 125 -4.32 6.72 -27.07
CA GLU A 125 -5.25 5.92 -26.27
C GLU A 125 -6.70 6.41 -26.39
N LEU A 126 -6.92 7.73 -26.50
CA LEU A 126 -8.25 8.33 -26.59
C LEU A 126 -8.73 8.48 -28.04
N GLY A 127 -7.84 8.38 -29.05
CA GLY A 127 -8.16 8.51 -30.46
C GLY A 127 -8.54 9.92 -30.90
N GLN A 128 -8.28 10.94 -30.05
CA GLN A 128 -8.61 12.35 -30.28
C GLN A 128 -7.47 13.24 -29.80
N GLY A 129 -7.35 14.43 -30.36
CA GLY A 129 -6.38 15.43 -29.90
C GLY A 129 -6.67 15.87 -28.48
N ILE A 130 -5.61 16.15 -27.71
CA ILE A 130 -5.77 16.58 -26.31
C ILE A 130 -6.61 17.87 -26.22
N ASP A 131 -6.42 18.80 -27.18
CA ASP A 131 -7.14 20.07 -27.27
C ASP A 131 -8.60 19.89 -27.73
N ASP A 132 -8.97 18.74 -28.27
CA ASP A 132 -10.36 18.42 -28.64
C ASP A 132 -11.15 17.89 -27.43
N VAL A 133 -10.48 17.22 -26.53
CA VAL A 133 -11.06 16.56 -25.36
C VAL A 133 -11.09 17.50 -24.13
N PHE A 134 -9.98 18.21 -23.89
CA PHE A 134 -9.82 19.01 -22.68
C PHE A 134 -9.89 20.51 -23.00
N GLU A 135 -10.61 21.25 -22.15
CA GLU A 135 -10.60 22.72 -22.14
C GLU A 135 -9.30 23.25 -21.50
N ARG A 136 -8.83 22.55 -20.45
CA ARG A 136 -7.58 22.84 -19.75
C ARG A 136 -6.88 21.53 -19.40
N PHE A 137 -5.57 21.51 -19.58
CA PHE A 137 -4.70 20.42 -19.16
C PHE A 137 -3.44 20.99 -18.51
N ASP A 138 -3.21 20.68 -17.24
CA ASP A 138 -2.05 21.16 -16.51
C ASP A 138 -0.82 20.32 -16.92
N VAL A 139 0.17 21.00 -17.52
CA VAL A 139 1.39 20.34 -18.05
C VAL A 139 2.21 19.71 -16.94
N GLU A 140 2.34 20.40 -15.80
CA GLU A 140 3.02 19.88 -14.62
C GLU A 140 2.15 18.83 -13.93
N PRO A 141 2.69 17.61 -13.68
CA PRO A 141 1.92 16.57 -13.01
C PRO A 141 1.67 16.90 -11.53
N LEU A 142 0.53 16.51 -11.00
CA LEU A 142 0.23 16.52 -9.57
C LEU A 142 1.13 15.57 -8.79
N GLY A 143 1.59 14.49 -9.44
CA GLY A 143 2.50 13.51 -8.88
C GLY A 143 2.94 12.51 -9.94
N SER A 144 4.11 11.90 -9.72
CA SER A 144 4.68 10.86 -10.57
C SER A 144 5.11 9.68 -9.70
N ALA A 145 4.58 8.49 -10.01
CA ALA A 145 4.89 7.22 -9.36
C ALA A 145 5.68 6.29 -10.29
N SER A 146 5.97 5.08 -9.84
CA SER A 146 6.79 4.11 -10.58
C SER A 146 6.20 3.69 -11.93
N ILE A 147 4.88 3.70 -12.08
CA ILE A 147 4.16 3.19 -13.27
C ILE A 147 3.53 4.31 -14.07
N ALA A 148 3.07 5.37 -13.41
CA ALA A 148 2.22 6.39 -13.99
C ALA A 148 2.43 7.76 -13.36
N GLN A 149 2.00 8.79 -14.05
CA GLN A 149 1.87 10.14 -13.50
C GLN A 149 0.44 10.65 -13.63
N VAL A 150 0.12 11.65 -12.85
CA VAL A 150 -1.24 12.19 -12.68
C VAL A 150 -1.24 13.66 -13.02
N HIS A 151 -2.17 14.09 -13.88
CA HIS A 151 -2.36 15.48 -14.25
C HIS A 151 -3.76 15.95 -13.87
N ARG A 152 -3.89 17.24 -13.57
CA ARG A 152 -5.18 17.89 -13.42
C ARG A 152 -5.60 18.42 -14.78
N ALA A 153 -6.88 18.26 -15.12
CA ALA A 153 -7.43 18.72 -16.37
C ALA A 153 -8.90 19.13 -16.18
N ARG A 154 -9.50 19.73 -17.21
CA ARG A 154 -10.93 19.99 -17.31
C ARG A 154 -11.42 19.55 -18.66
N LEU A 155 -12.50 18.78 -18.68
CA LEU A 155 -13.14 18.33 -19.90
C LEU A 155 -13.91 19.48 -20.56
N LYS A 156 -13.96 19.49 -21.89
CA LYS A 156 -14.79 20.45 -22.62
C LYS A 156 -16.26 20.26 -22.28
N GLY A 157 -16.92 21.37 -21.95
CA GLY A 157 -18.34 21.38 -21.60
C GLY A 157 -18.66 20.89 -20.19
N ASP A 158 -17.65 20.55 -19.38
CA ASP A 158 -17.82 20.21 -17.96
C ASP A 158 -17.37 21.38 -17.06
N THR A 159 -18.00 21.52 -15.91
CA THR A 159 -17.65 22.55 -14.92
C THR A 159 -16.66 22.06 -13.88
N GLY A 160 -16.51 20.74 -13.74
CA GLY A 160 -15.63 20.09 -12.77
C GLY A 160 -14.24 19.77 -13.33
N ASP A 161 -13.24 19.85 -12.46
CA ASP A 161 -11.91 19.36 -12.81
C ASP A 161 -11.87 17.84 -12.70
N VAL A 162 -10.99 17.23 -13.50
CA VAL A 162 -10.70 15.80 -13.52
C VAL A 162 -9.22 15.55 -13.26
N VAL A 163 -8.92 14.32 -12.87
CA VAL A 163 -7.56 13.78 -12.80
C VAL A 163 -7.38 12.82 -13.96
N VAL A 164 -6.29 12.98 -14.68
CA VAL A 164 -5.86 12.09 -15.76
C VAL A 164 -4.61 11.34 -15.30
N LYS A 165 -4.75 10.05 -15.05
CA LYS A 165 -3.66 9.12 -14.71
C LYS A 165 -3.18 8.48 -16.00
N VAL A 166 -1.89 8.61 -16.31
CA VAL A 166 -1.30 8.14 -17.58
C VAL A 166 -0.09 7.27 -17.26
N GLN A 167 -0.01 6.06 -17.83
CA GLN A 167 1.14 5.19 -17.70
C GLN A 167 2.35 5.77 -18.42
N HIS A 168 3.52 5.60 -17.80
CA HIS A 168 4.79 5.89 -18.47
C HIS A 168 4.98 4.96 -19.69
N PRO A 169 5.31 5.47 -20.87
CA PRO A 169 5.46 4.65 -22.05
C PRO A 169 6.60 3.65 -21.90
N GLY A 170 6.37 2.40 -22.33
CA GLY A 170 7.34 1.31 -22.25
C GLY A 170 7.68 0.81 -20.86
N ILE A 171 7.06 1.34 -19.80
CA ILE A 171 7.34 0.97 -18.40
C ILE A 171 7.00 -0.50 -18.11
N GLN A 172 5.96 -1.04 -18.75
CA GLN A 172 5.57 -2.43 -18.56
C GLN A 172 6.69 -3.37 -19.02
N ASP A 173 7.19 -3.22 -20.24
CA ASP A 173 8.27 -4.08 -20.79
C ASP A 173 9.55 -3.95 -19.96
N LEU A 174 9.82 -2.74 -19.50
CA LEU A 174 10.99 -2.43 -18.68
C LEU A 174 10.91 -3.13 -17.32
N MET A 175 9.78 -3.03 -16.63
CA MET A 175 9.57 -3.69 -15.35
C MET A 175 9.52 -5.21 -15.46
N MET A 176 8.93 -5.76 -16.53
CA MET A 176 8.90 -7.20 -16.76
C MET A 176 10.31 -7.75 -17.00
N THR A 177 11.18 -7.01 -17.69
CA THR A 177 12.60 -7.35 -17.84
C THR A 177 13.31 -7.36 -16.49
N ASP A 178 13.07 -6.37 -15.64
CA ASP A 178 13.67 -6.29 -14.31
C ASP A 178 13.23 -7.45 -13.41
N ILE A 179 11.93 -7.76 -13.42
CA ILE A 179 11.37 -8.89 -12.65
C ILE A 179 12.00 -10.20 -13.11
N HIS A 180 12.15 -10.41 -14.41
CA HIS A 180 12.79 -11.61 -14.93
C HIS A 180 14.25 -11.73 -14.47
N ASN A 181 15.02 -10.64 -14.53
CA ASN A 181 16.39 -10.63 -14.02
C ASN A 181 16.44 -10.95 -12.52
N LEU A 182 15.50 -10.38 -11.73
CA LEU A 182 15.40 -10.68 -10.30
C LEU A 182 15.01 -12.13 -10.03
N GLN A 183 14.13 -12.72 -10.83
CA GLN A 183 13.74 -14.14 -10.71
C GLN A 183 14.93 -15.09 -10.96
N VAL A 184 15.73 -14.79 -11.98
CA VAL A 184 16.94 -15.58 -12.26
C VAL A 184 17.93 -15.46 -11.09
N PHE A 185 18.11 -14.27 -10.54
CA PHE A 185 18.97 -14.05 -9.38
C PHE A 185 18.44 -14.75 -8.12
N ALA A 186 17.12 -14.63 -7.87
CA ALA A 186 16.45 -15.29 -6.74
C ALA A 186 16.59 -16.81 -6.79
N LEU A 187 16.41 -17.41 -7.98
CA LEU A 187 16.58 -18.84 -8.19
C LEU A 187 18.02 -19.29 -7.92
N TYR A 188 19.01 -18.50 -8.34
CA TYR A 188 20.41 -18.75 -8.03
C TYR A 188 20.66 -18.71 -6.50
N MET A 189 20.21 -17.67 -5.82
CA MET A 189 20.35 -17.51 -4.38
C MET A 189 19.68 -18.64 -3.59
N GLN A 190 18.49 -19.05 -4.00
CA GLN A 190 17.74 -20.16 -3.39
C GLN A 190 18.50 -21.49 -3.50
N LYS A 191 19.21 -21.72 -4.61
CA LYS A 191 20.00 -22.95 -4.80
C LYS A 191 21.32 -22.96 -4.04
N THR A 192 21.91 -21.80 -3.77
CA THR A 192 23.26 -21.68 -3.24
C THR A 192 23.33 -21.26 -1.76
N ASP A 193 22.46 -20.35 -1.34
CA ASP A 193 22.63 -19.63 -0.08
C ASP A 193 21.43 -19.59 0.85
N ILE A 194 20.23 -19.57 0.31
CA ILE A 194 19.01 -19.28 1.09
C ILE A 194 18.04 -20.45 0.99
N LYS A 195 17.69 -21.05 2.13
CA LYS A 195 16.72 -22.15 2.21
C LYS A 195 15.25 -21.68 2.17
N PHE A 196 14.99 -20.52 1.58
CA PHE A 196 13.66 -19.94 1.47
C PHE A 196 13.28 -19.82 -0.02
N ASP A 197 12.01 -20.04 -0.36
CA ASP A 197 11.52 -19.99 -1.73
C ASP A 197 11.37 -18.56 -2.24
N LEU A 198 12.52 -17.94 -2.54
CA LEU A 198 12.59 -16.60 -3.11
C LEU A 198 11.99 -16.52 -4.52
N TYR A 199 12.08 -17.60 -5.28
CA TYR A 199 11.57 -17.62 -6.65
C TYR A 199 10.05 -17.46 -6.68
N SER A 200 9.32 -18.21 -5.84
CA SER A 200 7.87 -18.09 -5.72
C SER A 200 7.44 -16.69 -5.26
N VAL A 201 8.19 -16.06 -4.36
CA VAL A 201 7.94 -14.65 -3.97
C VAL A 201 8.06 -13.72 -5.17
N THR A 202 9.11 -13.86 -5.98
CA THR A 202 9.27 -13.00 -7.18
C THR A 202 8.23 -13.28 -8.26
N LYS A 203 7.71 -14.51 -8.35
CA LYS A 203 6.59 -14.86 -9.24
C LYS A 203 5.28 -14.20 -8.79
N GLU A 204 5.00 -14.18 -7.49
CA GLU A 204 3.82 -13.48 -6.99
C GLU A 204 3.96 -11.97 -7.20
N MET A 205 5.16 -11.40 -7.03
CA MET A 205 5.41 -9.98 -7.35
C MET A 205 5.15 -9.67 -8.83
N GLU A 206 5.56 -10.56 -9.77
CA GLU A 206 5.27 -10.43 -11.21
C GLU A 206 3.77 -10.32 -11.46
N LYS A 207 2.99 -11.21 -10.86
CA LYS A 207 1.53 -11.23 -10.98
C LYS A 207 0.88 -9.97 -10.40
N GLN A 208 1.32 -9.53 -9.22
CA GLN A 208 0.80 -8.33 -8.57
C GLN A 208 1.07 -7.07 -9.41
N ILE A 209 2.30 -6.93 -9.92
CA ILE A 209 2.68 -5.79 -10.77
C ILE A 209 1.98 -5.86 -12.11
N GLY A 210 1.79 -7.05 -12.68
CA GLY A 210 1.00 -7.23 -13.90
C GLY A 210 -0.41 -6.67 -13.80
N TYR A 211 -1.03 -6.74 -12.63
CA TYR A 211 -2.34 -6.16 -12.37
C TYR A 211 -2.34 -4.62 -12.33
N GLU A 212 -1.25 -4.00 -11.90
CA GLU A 212 -1.14 -2.55 -11.84
C GLU A 212 -1.01 -1.89 -13.23
N PHE A 213 -0.69 -2.67 -14.28
CA PHE A 213 -0.64 -2.18 -15.67
C PHE A 213 -1.99 -2.15 -16.40
N ASP A 214 -3.08 -2.44 -15.71
CA ASP A 214 -4.42 -2.40 -16.29
C ASP A 214 -5.33 -1.44 -15.52
N PHE A 215 -5.41 -0.20 -16.01
CA PHE A 215 -6.27 0.81 -15.39
C PHE A 215 -7.76 0.53 -15.55
N THR A 216 -8.16 -0.37 -16.47
CA THR A 216 -9.57 -0.80 -16.54
C THR A 216 -9.95 -1.60 -15.30
N ARG A 217 -9.02 -2.37 -14.75
CA ARG A 217 -9.19 -3.08 -13.46
C ARG A 217 -9.31 -2.10 -12.29
N GLU A 218 -8.43 -1.09 -12.26
CA GLU A 218 -8.44 -0.05 -11.24
C GLU A 218 -9.78 0.72 -11.27
N ALA A 219 -10.24 1.13 -12.45
CA ALA A 219 -11.53 1.78 -12.65
C ALA A 219 -12.70 0.92 -12.17
N ASN A 220 -12.72 -0.37 -12.51
CA ASN A 220 -13.76 -1.32 -12.08
C ASN A 220 -13.76 -1.51 -10.55
N ALA A 221 -12.58 -1.62 -9.96
CA ALA A 221 -12.41 -1.75 -8.51
C ALA A 221 -12.91 -0.49 -7.79
N MET A 222 -12.55 0.69 -8.29
CA MET A 222 -12.99 1.98 -7.77
C MET A 222 -14.52 2.10 -7.78
N GLU A 223 -15.16 1.77 -8.89
CA GLU A 223 -16.62 1.82 -8.98
C GLU A 223 -17.32 0.79 -8.09
N ARG A 224 -16.79 -0.44 -7.99
CA ARG A 224 -17.32 -1.47 -7.11
C ARG A 224 -17.31 -1.02 -5.65
N ILE A 225 -16.18 -0.46 -5.18
CA ILE A 225 -16.06 0.07 -3.82
C ILE A 225 -16.94 1.30 -3.63
N ARG A 226 -16.93 2.23 -4.59
CA ARG A 226 -17.78 3.43 -4.54
C ARG A 226 -19.25 3.06 -4.41
N LYS A 227 -19.75 2.21 -5.29
CA LYS A 227 -21.14 1.73 -5.28
C LYS A 227 -21.47 1.10 -3.93
N PHE A 228 -20.65 0.18 -3.43
CA PHE A 228 -20.86 -0.48 -2.15
C PHE A 228 -20.94 0.51 -0.97
N LEU A 229 -19.99 1.44 -0.85
CA LEU A 229 -19.95 2.38 0.25
C LEU A 229 -21.10 3.39 0.20
N TYR A 230 -21.52 3.83 -0.99
CA TYR A 230 -22.61 4.81 -1.15
C TYR A 230 -23.98 4.16 -0.95
N GLU A 231 -24.18 2.92 -1.38
CA GLU A 231 -25.43 2.18 -1.14
C GLU A 231 -25.57 1.71 0.33
N SER A 232 -24.47 1.41 0.99
CA SER A 232 -24.45 0.92 2.37
C SER A 232 -24.63 2.02 3.42
N ASN A 233 -24.51 3.27 3.06
CA ASN A 233 -24.48 4.39 4.01
C ASN A 233 -25.34 5.57 3.54
N LYS A 234 -26.12 6.18 4.46
CA LYS A 234 -26.78 7.48 4.19
C LYS A 234 -25.77 8.59 3.91
N LYS A 235 -24.63 8.56 4.63
CA LYS A 235 -23.47 9.41 4.42
C LYS A 235 -22.25 8.50 4.37
N THR A 236 -21.56 8.48 3.23
CA THR A 236 -20.36 7.63 3.08
C THR A 236 -19.25 8.04 4.05
N PRO A 237 -18.57 7.09 4.69
CA PRO A 237 -17.47 7.42 5.61
C PRO A 237 -16.26 8.01 4.89
N VAL A 238 -16.05 7.63 3.62
CA VAL A 238 -14.97 8.16 2.76
C VAL A 238 -15.50 8.45 1.37
N LEU A 239 -14.86 9.42 0.69
CA LEU A 239 -15.10 9.70 -0.72
C LEU A 239 -14.26 8.76 -1.58
N VAL A 240 -14.85 8.30 -2.67
CA VAL A 240 -14.20 7.55 -3.74
C VAL A 240 -14.40 8.34 -5.03
N PRO A 241 -13.37 8.72 -5.78
CA PRO A 241 -13.51 9.49 -7.01
C PRO A 241 -14.44 8.78 -8.00
N ARG A 242 -15.25 9.54 -8.72
CA ARG A 242 -16.09 9.03 -9.81
C ARG A 242 -15.23 8.81 -11.05
N VAL A 243 -15.32 7.63 -11.65
CA VAL A 243 -14.64 7.31 -12.91
C VAL A 243 -15.38 7.93 -14.11
N ILE A 244 -14.66 8.47 -15.05
CA ILE A 244 -15.20 8.96 -16.35
C ILE A 244 -15.09 7.80 -17.35
N ARG A 245 -16.11 6.95 -17.41
CA ARG A 245 -16.09 5.64 -18.07
C ARG A 245 -15.68 5.63 -19.54
N ASN A 246 -16.12 6.61 -20.30
CA ASN A 246 -15.79 6.74 -21.72
C ASN A 246 -14.34 7.15 -21.99
N MET A 247 -13.57 7.41 -20.93
CA MET A 247 -12.18 7.86 -21.00
C MET A 247 -11.25 6.94 -20.18
N VAL A 248 -11.60 5.65 -20.09
CA VAL A 248 -10.78 4.62 -19.43
C VAL A 248 -10.26 3.68 -20.48
N THR A 249 -8.97 3.54 -20.53
CA THR A 249 -8.26 2.52 -21.34
C THR A 249 -7.33 1.72 -20.43
N ARG A 250 -6.57 0.80 -21.01
CA ARG A 250 -5.56 0.06 -20.24
C ARG A 250 -4.47 0.97 -19.67
N ARG A 251 -4.16 2.10 -20.33
CA ARG A 251 -3.04 2.99 -20.00
C ARG A 251 -3.44 4.38 -19.52
N VAL A 252 -4.72 4.71 -19.65
CA VAL A 252 -5.27 6.01 -19.24
C VAL A 252 -6.48 5.79 -18.34
N LEU A 253 -6.53 6.52 -17.24
CA LEU A 253 -7.70 6.57 -16.34
C LEU A 253 -8.05 8.02 -16.06
N VAL A 254 -9.26 8.41 -16.44
CA VAL A 254 -9.82 9.73 -16.11
C VAL A 254 -10.86 9.57 -15.01
N MET A 255 -10.72 10.38 -13.97
CA MET A 255 -11.59 10.36 -12.79
C MET A 255 -11.80 11.76 -12.23
N GLU A 256 -12.78 11.91 -11.38
CA GLU A 256 -13.10 13.14 -10.66
C GLU A 256 -11.87 13.66 -9.88
N TYR A 257 -11.59 14.97 -10.01
CA TYR A 257 -10.62 15.63 -9.16
C TYR A 257 -11.23 15.91 -7.79
N ILE A 258 -10.59 15.46 -6.74
CA ILE A 258 -10.99 15.73 -5.36
C ILE A 258 -10.05 16.78 -4.78
N ASP A 259 -10.61 17.95 -4.44
CA ASP A 259 -9.85 19.01 -3.76
C ASP A 259 -9.64 18.63 -2.29
N GLY A 260 -8.39 18.40 -1.92
CA GLY A 260 -8.01 18.00 -0.58
C GLY A 260 -6.52 18.13 -0.32
N ILE A 261 -6.13 18.05 0.93
CA ILE A 261 -4.73 18.04 1.35
C ILE A 261 -4.29 16.61 1.67
N PRO A 262 -3.09 16.18 1.26
CA PRO A 262 -2.54 14.91 1.68
C PRO A 262 -2.50 14.79 3.22
N ILE A 263 -2.85 13.62 3.76
CA ILE A 263 -2.85 13.40 5.22
C ILE A 263 -1.48 13.66 5.84
N MET A 264 -0.39 13.43 5.08
CA MET A 264 0.98 13.72 5.52
C MET A 264 1.22 15.21 5.78
N SER A 265 0.52 16.09 5.06
CA SER A 265 0.60 17.55 5.22
C SER A 265 -0.33 18.11 6.31
N LEU A 266 -1.07 17.24 7.02
CA LEU A 266 -2.05 17.67 8.01
C LEU A 266 -1.39 18.50 9.15
N GLY A 267 -0.22 18.09 9.61
CA GLY A 267 0.52 18.79 10.67
C GLY A 267 0.90 20.21 10.28
N ASP A 268 1.44 20.36 9.08
CA ASP A 268 1.85 21.65 8.52
C ASP A 268 0.63 22.57 8.29
N GLU A 269 -0.47 22.00 7.83
CA GLU A 269 -1.70 22.76 7.59
C GLU A 269 -2.34 23.23 8.90
N ILE A 270 -2.32 22.42 9.95
CA ILE A 270 -2.74 22.78 11.30
C ILE A 270 -1.88 23.94 11.82
N ALA A 271 -0.56 23.87 11.64
CA ALA A 271 0.38 24.89 12.07
C ALA A 271 0.19 26.21 11.29
N LYS A 272 0.05 26.16 9.96
CA LYS A 272 -0.22 27.33 9.11
C LYS A 272 -1.48 28.09 9.49
N ARG A 273 -2.47 27.40 10.05
CA ARG A 273 -3.75 27.99 10.50
C ARG A 273 -3.71 28.50 11.93
N GLY A 274 -2.56 28.44 12.60
CA GLY A 274 -2.41 28.87 13.99
C GLY A 274 -3.18 28.01 14.99
N ILE A 275 -3.56 26.77 14.62
CA ILE A 275 -4.27 25.85 15.50
C ILE A 275 -3.24 25.11 16.33
N ASN A 276 -3.48 25.02 17.64
CA ASN A 276 -2.63 24.23 18.52
C ASN A 276 -2.69 22.73 18.13
N PRO A 277 -1.57 22.10 17.68
CA PRO A 277 -1.54 20.71 17.25
C PRO A 277 -1.95 19.70 18.33
N HIS A 278 -1.82 20.09 19.60
CA HIS A 278 -2.19 19.31 20.79
C HIS A 278 -3.53 19.77 21.40
N GLY A 279 -4.19 20.75 20.80
CA GLY A 279 -5.47 21.28 21.25
C GLY A 279 -6.65 20.34 20.92
N LYS A 280 -7.77 20.55 21.62
CA LYS A 280 -9.00 19.75 21.46
C LYS A 280 -9.50 19.71 20.02
N VAL A 281 -9.37 20.80 19.28
CA VAL A 281 -9.81 20.93 17.88
C VAL A 281 -8.98 20.03 16.97
N ALA A 282 -7.66 20.07 17.08
CA ALA A 282 -6.77 19.20 16.30
C ALA A 282 -6.99 17.71 16.65
N ALA A 283 -7.17 17.39 17.94
CA ALA A 283 -7.44 16.04 18.39
C ALA A 283 -8.77 15.51 17.82
N ALA A 284 -9.84 16.30 17.85
CA ALA A 284 -11.13 15.92 17.28
C ALA A 284 -11.05 15.68 15.76
N ALA A 285 -10.32 16.53 15.03
CA ALA A 285 -10.10 16.37 13.59
C ALA A 285 -9.36 15.07 13.27
N LYS A 286 -8.25 14.81 13.96
CA LYS A 286 -7.45 13.58 13.81
C LYS A 286 -8.30 12.33 14.13
N GLN A 287 -9.08 12.37 15.22
CA GLN A 287 -9.99 11.28 15.60
C GLN A 287 -11.06 11.03 14.54
N LYS A 288 -11.64 12.09 13.97
CA LYS A 288 -12.66 11.97 12.91
C LYS A 288 -12.09 11.34 11.64
N ILE A 289 -10.89 11.74 11.22
CA ILE A 289 -10.20 11.15 10.07
C ILE A 289 -10.00 9.66 10.28
N LEU A 290 -9.42 9.28 11.41
CA LEU A 290 -9.13 7.89 11.73
C LEU A 290 -10.41 7.05 11.82
N GLN A 291 -11.46 7.58 12.46
CA GLN A 291 -12.76 6.93 12.54
C GLN A 291 -13.38 6.69 11.17
N SER A 292 -13.35 7.69 10.27
CA SER A 292 -13.87 7.55 8.90
C SER A 292 -13.15 6.44 8.12
N LEU A 293 -11.81 6.39 8.19
CA LEU A 293 -11.02 5.34 7.57
C LEU A 293 -11.34 3.98 8.16
N THR A 294 -11.34 3.86 9.49
CA THR A 294 -11.63 2.60 10.18
C THR A 294 -13.00 2.06 9.81
N LEU A 295 -14.04 2.90 9.79
CA LEU A 295 -15.39 2.49 9.38
C LEU A 295 -15.43 2.01 7.93
N ALA A 296 -14.79 2.73 7.00
CA ALA A 296 -14.76 2.33 5.60
C ALA A 296 -14.08 0.97 5.42
N TYR A 297 -12.92 0.76 6.05
CA TYR A 297 -12.19 -0.51 5.97
C TYR A 297 -12.95 -1.66 6.62
N GLY A 298 -13.56 -1.44 7.78
CA GLY A 298 -14.41 -2.46 8.42
C GLY A 298 -15.59 -2.91 7.54
N GLN A 299 -16.24 -1.96 6.88
CA GLN A 299 -17.33 -2.28 5.95
C GLN A 299 -16.82 -3.02 4.71
N MET A 300 -15.73 -2.56 4.09
CA MET A 300 -15.16 -3.20 2.91
C MET A 300 -14.69 -4.63 3.22
N ILE A 301 -13.95 -4.85 4.30
CA ILE A 301 -13.40 -6.16 4.66
C ILE A 301 -14.50 -7.11 5.14
N LEU A 302 -15.32 -6.69 6.11
CA LEU A 302 -16.23 -7.60 6.84
C LEU A 302 -17.60 -7.74 6.19
N LYS A 303 -18.10 -6.69 5.50
CA LYS A 303 -19.43 -6.74 4.86
C LYS A 303 -19.33 -7.09 3.37
N SER A 304 -18.43 -6.46 2.63
CA SER A 304 -18.26 -6.71 1.20
C SER A 304 -17.34 -7.88 0.89
N GLY A 305 -16.27 -8.07 1.66
CA GLY A 305 -15.15 -8.95 1.32
C GLY A 305 -14.22 -8.38 0.24
N PHE A 306 -14.62 -7.31 -0.43
CA PHE A 306 -13.80 -6.62 -1.43
C PHE A 306 -13.33 -5.28 -0.89
N PHE A 307 -12.01 -5.08 -0.83
CA PHE A 307 -11.46 -3.93 -0.14
C PHE A 307 -10.22 -3.36 -0.82
N HIS A 308 -10.03 -2.07 -0.63
CA HIS A 308 -8.79 -1.35 -0.93
C HIS A 308 -7.68 -1.84 0.01
N ALA A 309 -6.60 -2.42 -0.53
CA ALA A 309 -5.59 -3.12 0.27
C ALA A 309 -4.35 -2.27 0.58
N ASP A 310 -4.36 -0.96 0.27
CA ASP A 310 -3.22 -0.08 0.46
C ASP A 310 -3.57 1.30 1.07
N PRO A 311 -4.00 1.37 2.36
CA PRO A 311 -4.25 2.64 3.05
C PRO A 311 -2.95 3.40 3.37
N HIS A 312 -2.06 3.49 2.39
CA HIS A 312 -0.83 4.28 2.53
C HIS A 312 -1.20 5.76 2.68
N PRO A 313 -0.51 6.53 3.54
CA PRO A 313 -0.80 7.94 3.72
C PRO A 313 -0.80 8.79 2.44
N GLY A 314 -0.01 8.41 1.43
CA GLY A 314 0.01 9.04 0.11
C GLY A 314 -1.31 8.90 -0.67
N ASN A 315 -2.13 7.90 -0.34
CA ASN A 315 -3.42 7.62 -0.99
C ASN A 315 -4.62 8.22 -0.24
N ILE A 316 -4.37 9.05 0.78
CA ILE A 316 -5.41 9.61 1.65
C ILE A 316 -5.41 11.13 1.57
N LEU A 317 -6.53 11.71 1.11
CA LEU A 317 -6.76 13.15 1.13
C LEU A 317 -7.77 13.54 2.21
N ILE A 318 -7.54 14.70 2.80
CA ILE A 318 -8.46 15.35 3.73
C ILE A 318 -9.16 16.47 2.95
N CYS A 319 -10.46 16.31 2.74
CA CYS A 319 -11.27 17.19 1.92
C CYS A 319 -12.05 18.17 2.80
N LYS A 320 -12.28 19.38 2.26
CA LYS A 320 -13.25 20.30 2.82
C LYS A 320 -14.66 19.75 2.54
N GLY A 321 -15.53 19.72 3.53
CA GLY A 321 -16.93 19.38 3.31
C GLY A 321 -17.61 20.43 2.41
N SER A 322 -18.51 20.01 1.55
CA SER A 322 -19.20 20.83 0.56
C SER A 322 -20.05 21.99 1.10
N GLU A 323 -20.20 22.12 2.42
CA GLU A 323 -21.05 23.14 3.06
C GLU A 323 -20.28 24.33 3.66
N ALA A 324 -18.96 24.43 3.51
CA ALA A 324 -18.14 25.49 4.13
C ALA A 324 -17.61 26.50 3.12
N SER A 325 -18.46 27.40 2.67
CA SER A 325 -18.05 28.74 2.21
C SER A 325 -17.71 29.55 3.45
N HIS A 326 -16.46 29.68 3.82
CA HIS A 326 -15.73 30.73 4.54
C HIS A 326 -14.60 30.17 5.42
N GLN A 327 -13.51 30.89 5.39
CA GLN A 327 -12.16 30.51 5.83
C GLN A 327 -11.94 30.13 7.33
N LEU A 328 -12.94 30.24 8.19
CA LEU A 328 -12.77 30.04 9.65
C LEU A 328 -13.40 28.75 10.23
N TYR A 329 -14.12 27.97 9.43
CA TYR A 329 -14.97 26.91 9.96
C TYR A 329 -14.42 25.47 9.82
N LEU A 330 -13.14 25.30 9.42
CA LEU A 330 -12.59 23.98 9.17
C LEU A 330 -12.48 23.07 10.42
N PHE A 331 -12.60 23.61 11.63
CA PHE A 331 -12.36 22.86 12.86
C PHE A 331 -13.39 23.01 13.98
N SER A 332 -14.43 23.86 13.86
CA SER A 332 -15.38 24.09 14.96
C SER A 332 -16.78 23.46 14.79
N ASN A 333 -17.20 23.09 13.53
CA ASN A 333 -18.44 22.32 13.28
C ASN A 333 -18.30 21.49 11.98
N ILE A 334 -17.31 20.61 11.90
CA ILE A 334 -16.68 20.23 10.67
C ILE A 334 -17.27 18.98 10.07
N SER A 335 -17.76 19.13 8.87
CA SER A 335 -17.89 18.06 7.90
C SER A 335 -16.50 17.73 7.27
N LEU A 336 -15.55 17.26 8.07
CA LEU A 336 -14.29 16.76 7.57
C LEU A 336 -14.56 15.44 6.84
N THR A 337 -14.22 15.37 5.56
CA THR A 337 -14.40 14.16 4.76
C THR A 337 -13.03 13.67 4.30
N VAL A 338 -12.84 12.38 4.28
CA VAL A 338 -11.61 11.73 3.83
C VAL A 338 -11.86 11.13 2.45
N ALA A 339 -10.93 11.28 1.51
CA ALA A 339 -10.98 10.57 0.25
C ALA A 339 -9.87 9.52 0.18
N LEU A 340 -10.20 8.37 -0.41
CA LEU A 340 -9.25 7.32 -0.75
C LEU A 340 -8.95 7.39 -2.25
N LEU A 341 -7.66 7.38 -2.57
CA LEU A 341 -7.14 7.40 -3.94
C LEU A 341 -6.42 6.08 -4.25
N ASP A 342 -6.11 5.86 -5.52
CA ASP A 342 -5.31 4.75 -6.04
C ASP A 342 -5.86 3.35 -5.68
N TYR A 343 -6.71 2.84 -6.56
CA TYR A 343 -7.35 1.53 -6.41
C TYR A 343 -6.65 0.41 -7.18
N GLY A 344 -5.39 0.60 -7.53
CA GLY A 344 -4.56 -0.40 -8.19
C GLY A 344 -4.31 -1.64 -7.33
N GLN A 345 -4.37 -1.50 -5.99
CA GLN A 345 -4.24 -2.61 -5.05
C GLN A 345 -5.56 -2.86 -4.31
N VAL A 346 -6.34 -3.78 -4.84
CA VAL A 346 -7.59 -4.28 -4.22
C VAL A 346 -7.50 -5.79 -4.04
N LYS A 347 -8.20 -6.31 -3.05
CA LYS A 347 -8.27 -7.75 -2.77
C LYS A 347 -9.72 -8.18 -2.55
N ASP A 348 -10.00 -9.40 -3.02
CA ASP A 348 -11.24 -10.12 -2.73
C ASP A 348 -10.93 -11.18 -1.66
N LEU A 349 -11.64 -11.13 -0.54
CA LEU A 349 -11.52 -12.09 0.55
C LEU A 349 -12.66 -13.10 0.41
N PRO A 350 -12.37 -14.38 0.18
CA PRO A 350 -13.39 -15.42 0.08
C PRO A 350 -14.31 -15.43 1.32
N ASP A 351 -15.59 -15.72 1.13
CA ASP A 351 -16.60 -15.66 2.20
C ASP A 351 -16.23 -16.51 3.42
N GLN A 352 -15.61 -17.68 3.20
CA GLN A 352 -15.16 -18.54 4.30
C GLN A 352 -14.11 -17.81 5.17
N LEU A 353 -13.08 -17.24 4.54
CA LEU A 353 -12.05 -16.49 5.26
C LEU A 353 -12.60 -15.19 5.87
N ARG A 354 -13.50 -14.49 5.16
CA ARG A 354 -14.15 -13.29 5.65
C ARG A 354 -14.94 -13.53 6.94
N LEU A 355 -15.71 -14.62 7.00
CA LEU A 355 -16.50 -15.00 8.19
C LEU A 355 -15.61 -15.50 9.33
N ALA A 356 -14.57 -16.28 9.04
CA ALA A 356 -13.58 -16.67 10.04
C ALA A 356 -12.82 -15.46 10.61
N TYR A 357 -12.48 -14.49 9.74
CA TYR A 357 -11.88 -13.23 10.18
C TYR A 357 -12.86 -12.38 11.01
N ALA A 358 -14.14 -12.32 10.65
CA ALA A 358 -15.15 -11.65 11.46
C ALA A 358 -15.26 -12.27 12.86
N ASN A 359 -15.12 -13.59 12.97
CA ASN A 359 -15.09 -14.30 14.25
C ASN A 359 -13.85 -13.92 15.07
N LEU A 360 -12.67 -13.79 14.43
CA LEU A 360 -11.43 -13.34 15.06
C LEU A 360 -11.55 -11.89 15.57
N VAL A 361 -12.13 -10.99 14.77
CA VAL A 361 -12.38 -9.60 15.17
C VAL A 361 -13.24 -9.53 16.43
N LEU A 362 -14.29 -10.35 16.52
CA LEU A 362 -15.12 -10.44 17.73
C LEU A 362 -14.35 -11.01 18.92
N ALA A 363 -13.51 -12.02 18.71
CA ALA A 363 -12.67 -12.59 19.75
C ALA A 363 -11.73 -11.53 20.35
N ILE A 364 -11.05 -10.76 19.48
CA ILE A 364 -10.16 -9.68 19.92
C ILE A 364 -10.95 -8.58 20.66
N ALA A 365 -12.07 -8.13 20.09
CA ALA A 365 -12.89 -7.06 20.67
C ALA A 365 -13.53 -7.44 22.02
N ASN A 366 -13.74 -8.72 22.27
CA ASN A 366 -14.31 -9.23 23.52
C ASN A 366 -13.26 -9.72 24.53
N GLY A 367 -11.99 -9.77 24.15
CA GLY A 367 -10.94 -10.34 24.99
C GLY A 367 -11.11 -11.85 25.21
N ASP A 368 -11.50 -12.61 24.17
CA ASP A 368 -11.80 -14.03 24.24
C ASP A 368 -10.71 -14.90 23.56
N PRO A 369 -9.74 -15.43 24.34
CA PRO A 369 -8.64 -16.24 23.78
C PRO A 369 -9.10 -17.57 23.17
N LEU A 370 -10.16 -18.20 23.71
CA LEU A 370 -10.65 -19.47 23.19
C LEU A 370 -11.22 -19.29 21.79
N ARG A 371 -12.09 -18.29 21.63
CA ARG A 371 -12.67 -17.94 20.35
C ARG A 371 -11.62 -17.49 19.34
N ALA A 372 -10.55 -16.80 19.76
CA ALA A 372 -9.43 -16.45 18.90
C ALA A 372 -8.72 -17.69 18.38
N SER A 373 -8.43 -18.68 19.24
CA SER A 373 -7.81 -19.95 18.85
C SER A 373 -8.66 -20.74 17.83
N GLU A 374 -10.00 -20.78 18.04
CA GLU A 374 -10.93 -21.40 17.10
C GLU A 374 -10.91 -20.68 15.74
N SER A 375 -10.89 -19.34 15.77
CA SER A 375 -10.82 -18.52 14.55
C SER A 375 -9.52 -18.74 13.77
N TYR A 376 -8.38 -18.94 14.44
CA TYR A 376 -7.12 -19.27 13.79
C TYR A 376 -7.23 -20.57 12.99
N ARG A 377 -7.83 -21.60 13.55
CA ARG A 377 -8.07 -22.88 12.85
C ARG A 377 -8.98 -22.71 11.64
N GLU A 378 -10.09 -21.96 11.79
CA GLU A 378 -10.99 -21.66 10.67
C GLU A 378 -10.32 -20.85 9.56
N LEU A 379 -9.39 -19.97 9.92
CA LEU A 379 -8.60 -19.18 8.98
C LEU A 379 -7.51 -19.99 8.28
N GLY A 380 -7.23 -21.23 8.72
CA GLY A 380 -6.14 -22.04 8.20
C GLY A 380 -4.74 -21.55 8.68
N ILE A 381 -4.69 -20.83 9.79
CA ILE A 381 -3.44 -20.44 10.42
C ILE A 381 -2.99 -21.59 11.32
N GLU A 382 -1.96 -22.30 10.88
CA GLU A 382 -1.39 -23.41 11.64
C GLU A 382 -0.27 -22.91 12.56
N THR A 383 -0.36 -23.28 13.83
CA THR A 383 0.61 -22.93 14.84
C THR A 383 1.12 -24.17 15.54
N PHE A 384 2.42 -24.20 15.84
CA PHE A 384 3.03 -25.26 16.61
C PHE A 384 3.62 -24.66 17.89
N SER A 385 2.87 -24.75 18.99
CA SER A 385 3.30 -24.24 20.28
C SER A 385 3.63 -25.38 21.23
N LYS A 386 4.67 -25.15 22.06
CA LYS A 386 5.02 -25.97 23.22
C LYS A 386 4.89 -25.19 24.54
N CYS A 387 4.15 -24.06 24.51
CA CYS A 387 4.02 -23.17 25.64
C CYS A 387 2.89 -23.61 26.57
N GLU A 388 3.12 -23.57 27.89
CA GLU A 388 2.08 -23.88 28.91
C GLU A 388 0.86 -22.95 28.83
N ASN A 389 1.02 -21.72 28.31
CA ASN A 389 -0.04 -20.71 28.15
C ASN A 389 -0.38 -20.42 26.70
N GLU A 390 -0.50 -21.44 25.86
CA GLU A 390 -0.70 -21.34 24.40
C GLU A 390 -1.86 -20.40 24.01
N LEU A 391 -3.02 -20.52 24.66
CA LEU A 391 -4.21 -19.69 24.36
C LEU A 391 -3.94 -18.19 24.55
N GLN A 392 -3.20 -17.83 25.60
CA GLN A 392 -2.88 -16.42 25.88
C GLN A 392 -1.85 -15.86 24.86
N GLU A 393 -0.84 -16.66 24.53
CA GLU A 393 0.16 -16.25 23.53
C GLU A 393 -0.46 -16.17 22.13
N LEU A 394 -1.35 -17.09 21.74
CA LEU A 394 -2.15 -17.00 20.52
C LEU A 394 -3.01 -15.74 20.48
N PHE A 395 -3.65 -15.41 21.60
CA PHE A 395 -4.47 -14.21 21.69
C PHE A 395 -3.65 -12.92 21.57
N LYS A 396 -2.49 -12.85 22.24
CA LYS A 396 -1.54 -11.73 22.08
C LYS A 396 -1.07 -11.62 20.63
N LEU A 397 -0.78 -12.76 19.98
CA LEU A 397 -0.42 -12.78 18.57
C LEU A 397 -1.57 -12.25 17.71
N ALA A 398 -2.81 -12.65 17.97
CA ALA A 398 -3.99 -12.16 17.27
C ALA A 398 -4.15 -10.63 17.38
N GLN A 399 -4.04 -10.08 18.58
CA GLN A 399 -4.05 -8.63 18.80
C GLN A 399 -2.90 -7.95 18.08
N THR A 400 -1.69 -8.50 18.15
CA THR A 400 -0.50 -7.95 17.51
C THR A 400 -0.62 -7.95 15.98
N MET A 401 -1.21 -8.96 15.39
CA MET A 401 -1.37 -9.07 13.94
C MET A 401 -2.58 -8.28 13.42
N PHE A 402 -3.73 -8.37 14.09
CA PHE A 402 -5.02 -7.97 13.54
C PHE A 402 -5.75 -6.87 14.30
N ASP A 403 -5.08 -6.16 15.21
CA ASP A 403 -5.63 -4.97 15.83
C ASP A 403 -4.68 -3.77 15.70
N THR A 404 -5.22 -2.57 15.71
CA THR A 404 -4.41 -1.33 15.73
C THR A 404 -3.84 -1.04 17.12
N LYS A 405 -4.47 -1.55 18.18
CA LYS A 405 -4.01 -1.45 19.56
C LYS A 405 -3.12 -2.65 19.91
N LEU A 406 -1.87 -2.38 20.28
CA LEU A 406 -0.94 -3.42 20.68
C LEU A 406 -1.24 -3.91 22.12
N PRO A 407 -0.98 -5.20 22.43
CA PRO A 407 -1.03 -5.71 23.79
C PRO A 407 -0.08 -4.96 24.73
N PRO A 408 -0.37 -4.91 26.05
CA PRO A 408 0.53 -4.32 27.03
C PRO A 408 1.93 -4.95 26.97
N GLY A 409 2.97 -4.10 26.97
CA GLY A 409 4.37 -4.53 26.93
C GLY A 409 4.92 -4.83 25.52
N VAL A 410 4.08 -4.80 24.48
CA VAL A 410 4.52 -4.95 23.08
C VAL A 410 4.67 -3.56 22.48
N VAL A 411 5.91 -3.15 22.18
CA VAL A 411 6.18 -1.82 21.61
C VAL A 411 6.19 -1.86 20.08
N MET A 412 6.61 -2.96 19.48
CA MET A 412 6.64 -3.16 18.04
C MET A 412 6.74 -4.66 17.72
N LEU A 413 6.20 -5.09 16.56
CA LEU A 413 6.50 -6.43 16.04
C LEU A 413 8.00 -6.53 15.80
N GLN A 414 8.69 -7.26 16.66
CA GLN A 414 10.06 -7.72 16.44
C GLN A 414 10.01 -9.23 16.16
N PRO A 415 9.78 -9.63 14.89
CA PRO A 415 9.58 -11.06 14.55
C PRO A 415 10.78 -11.94 14.87
N PHE A 416 11.96 -11.33 14.99
CA PHE A 416 13.22 -12.04 15.27
C PHE A 416 13.65 -12.00 16.75
N SER A 417 12.94 -11.30 17.64
CA SER A 417 13.26 -11.35 19.08
C SER A 417 12.84 -12.69 19.67
N GLU A 418 13.62 -13.23 20.61
CA GLU A 418 13.31 -14.51 21.28
C GLU A 418 12.04 -14.43 22.14
N GLU A 419 11.67 -13.23 22.56
CA GLU A 419 10.44 -12.96 23.33
C GLU A 419 9.20 -12.75 22.46
N SER A 420 9.35 -12.73 21.14
CA SER A 420 8.26 -12.53 20.19
C SER A 420 7.22 -13.65 20.28
N SER A 421 5.94 -13.30 20.37
CA SER A 421 4.83 -14.27 20.30
C SER A 421 4.85 -15.09 19.01
N ILE A 422 5.38 -14.55 17.91
CA ILE A 422 5.55 -15.26 16.64
C ILE A 422 6.52 -16.44 16.79
N LYS A 423 7.66 -16.25 17.48
CA LYS A 423 8.60 -17.35 17.76
C LYS A 423 8.05 -18.34 18.78
N LYS A 424 7.38 -17.85 19.82
CA LYS A 424 6.78 -18.70 20.87
C LYS A 424 5.68 -19.61 20.33
N VAL A 425 4.89 -19.09 19.39
CA VAL A 425 3.74 -19.80 18.81
C VAL A 425 4.09 -20.51 17.50
N ALA A 426 5.25 -20.22 16.88
CA ALA A 426 5.74 -20.86 15.65
C ALA A 426 4.65 -21.04 14.58
N VAL A 427 4.24 -19.94 13.93
CA VAL A 427 3.29 -19.98 12.80
C VAL A 427 3.92 -20.75 11.64
N GLN A 428 3.31 -21.86 11.24
CA GLN A 428 3.78 -22.74 10.16
C GLN A 428 3.10 -22.44 8.83
N SER A 429 1.80 -22.12 8.86
CA SER A 429 1.00 -21.83 7.68
C SER A 429 0.17 -20.56 7.89
N PHE A 430 0.09 -19.73 6.86
CA PHE A 430 -0.66 -18.48 6.87
C PHE A 430 -1.28 -18.24 5.48
N PRO A 431 -2.62 -18.14 5.34
CA PRO A 431 -3.28 -17.91 4.06
C PRO A 431 -2.84 -16.60 3.40
N GLU A 432 -2.57 -16.68 2.10
CA GLU A 432 -2.06 -15.55 1.32
C GLU A 432 -3.02 -14.34 1.35
N GLU A 433 -4.31 -14.59 1.29
CA GLU A 433 -5.36 -13.56 1.29
C GLU A 433 -5.33 -12.69 2.56
N LEU A 434 -4.96 -13.31 3.69
CA LEU A 434 -4.89 -12.61 4.97
C LEU A 434 -3.69 -11.65 5.07
N PHE A 435 -2.64 -11.82 4.26
CA PHE A 435 -1.53 -10.85 4.23
C PHE A 435 -1.99 -9.45 3.86
N SER A 436 -2.99 -9.34 2.97
CA SER A 436 -3.53 -8.03 2.58
C SER A 436 -4.36 -7.40 3.70
N VAL A 437 -5.10 -8.21 4.47
CA VAL A 437 -5.82 -7.75 5.68
C VAL A 437 -4.82 -7.30 6.75
N LEU A 438 -3.80 -8.13 7.02
CA LEU A 438 -2.73 -7.84 7.96
C LEU A 438 -2.02 -6.52 7.61
N ARG A 439 -1.62 -6.35 6.34
CA ARG A 439 -1.01 -5.12 5.84
C ARG A 439 -1.92 -3.90 6.07
N THR A 440 -3.21 -4.04 5.76
CA THR A 440 -4.20 -2.96 5.97
C THR A 440 -4.28 -2.55 7.44
N VAL A 441 -4.37 -3.51 8.35
CA VAL A 441 -4.39 -3.24 9.80
C VAL A 441 -3.11 -2.56 10.27
N HIS A 442 -1.94 -3.01 9.79
CA HIS A 442 -0.64 -2.41 10.14
C HIS A 442 -0.50 -0.97 9.62
N LEU A 443 -0.99 -0.68 8.41
CA LEU A 443 -1.01 0.69 7.89
C LEU A 443 -1.95 1.59 8.69
N LEU A 444 -3.14 1.11 9.04
CA LEU A 444 -4.07 1.83 9.95
C LEU A 444 -3.47 2.06 11.33
N ARG A 445 -2.71 1.10 11.87
CA ARG A 445 -1.95 1.26 13.12
C ARG A 445 -0.89 2.35 12.97
N GLY A 446 -0.11 2.33 11.91
CA GLY A 446 0.88 3.37 11.62
C GLY A 446 0.26 4.76 11.55
N LEU A 447 -0.91 4.89 10.90
CA LEU A 447 -1.69 6.13 10.87
C LEU A 447 -2.15 6.55 12.27
N SER A 448 -2.66 5.63 13.08
CA SER A 448 -3.11 5.93 14.44
C SER A 448 -1.98 6.45 15.32
N ILE A 449 -0.81 5.82 15.24
CA ILE A 449 0.40 6.25 15.95
C ILE A 449 0.85 7.63 15.44
N GLY A 450 0.91 7.84 14.14
CA GLY A 450 1.29 9.12 13.53
C GLY A 450 0.33 10.27 13.89
N LEU A 451 -0.95 9.96 14.08
CA LEU A 451 -1.95 10.93 14.55
C LEU A 451 -1.95 11.09 16.08
N GLY A 452 -1.22 10.26 16.82
CA GLY A 452 -1.18 10.27 18.30
C GLY A 452 -2.45 9.72 18.95
N ILE A 453 -3.13 8.77 18.29
CA ILE A 453 -4.39 8.18 18.78
C ILE A 453 -4.19 6.69 19.04
N ASN A 454 -4.48 6.26 20.27
CA ASN A 454 -4.49 4.85 20.62
C ASN A 454 -5.93 4.33 20.62
N TYR A 455 -6.25 3.44 19.69
CA TYR A 455 -7.57 2.83 19.56
C TYR A 455 -7.47 1.42 18.98
N SER A 456 -8.53 0.63 19.18
CA SER A 456 -8.67 -0.71 18.63
C SER A 456 -9.59 -0.70 17.41
N CYS A 457 -9.10 -1.09 16.25
CA CYS A 457 -9.95 -1.29 15.08
C CYS A 457 -10.90 -2.49 15.28
N ALA A 458 -10.50 -3.51 16.01
CA ALA A 458 -11.37 -4.66 16.31
C ALA A 458 -12.61 -4.22 17.13
N GLU A 459 -12.46 -3.33 18.11
CA GLU A 459 -13.60 -2.76 18.84
C GLU A 459 -14.53 -1.96 17.91
N GLN A 460 -13.98 -1.16 16.98
CA GLN A 460 -14.77 -0.38 16.01
C GLN A 460 -15.46 -1.26 14.98
N TRP A 461 -14.85 -2.38 14.61
CA TRP A 461 -15.36 -3.31 13.61
C TRP A 461 -16.36 -4.33 14.16
N ARG A 462 -16.50 -4.42 15.46
CA ARG A 462 -17.46 -5.31 16.15
C ARG A 462 -18.84 -5.32 15.51
N PRO A 463 -19.53 -4.18 15.24
CA PRO A 463 -20.87 -4.19 14.67
C PRO A 463 -20.92 -4.84 13.27
N PHE A 464 -19.88 -4.63 12.47
CA PHE A 464 -19.78 -5.21 11.11
C PHE A 464 -19.51 -6.71 11.16
N ALA A 465 -18.70 -7.16 12.11
CA ALA A 465 -18.42 -8.57 12.34
C ALA A 465 -19.68 -9.30 12.84
N GLU A 466 -20.41 -8.71 13.79
CA GLU A 466 -21.69 -9.24 14.28
C GLU A 466 -22.73 -9.33 13.16
N GLU A 467 -22.87 -8.29 12.32
CA GLU A 467 -23.76 -8.29 11.17
C GLU A 467 -23.40 -9.38 10.17
N ALA A 468 -22.11 -9.52 9.83
CA ALA A 468 -21.63 -10.53 8.88
C ALA A 468 -21.92 -11.95 9.36
N LEU A 469 -21.61 -12.24 10.62
CA LEU A 469 -21.84 -13.56 11.23
C LEU A 469 -23.33 -13.85 11.44
N SER A 470 -24.13 -12.85 11.78
CA SER A 470 -25.60 -13.00 11.92
C SER A 470 -26.25 -13.31 10.59
N ARG A 471 -25.86 -12.64 9.50
CA ARG A 471 -26.34 -12.91 8.13
C ARG A 471 -25.97 -14.32 7.66
N ALA A 472 -24.81 -14.81 8.08
CA ALA A 472 -24.35 -16.17 7.78
C ALA A 472 -24.91 -17.25 8.71
N GLY A 473 -25.81 -16.89 9.66
CA GLY A 473 -26.40 -17.83 10.62
C GLY A 473 -25.41 -18.35 11.68
N ARG A 474 -24.22 -17.73 11.82
CA ARG A 474 -23.18 -18.13 12.77
C ARG A 474 -23.33 -17.48 14.15
N LEU A 475 -24.21 -16.47 14.31
CA LEU A 475 -24.58 -15.84 15.59
C LEU A 475 -26.07 -15.97 15.83
N LYS A 476 -26.46 -16.43 17.01
CA LYS A 476 -27.88 -16.43 17.44
C LYS A 476 -28.35 -14.99 17.63
N ARG A 477 -29.54 -14.66 17.11
CA ARG A 477 -30.17 -13.30 17.18
C ARG A 477 -30.43 -12.76 18.61
N GLY A 478 -29.88 -13.33 19.66
CA GLY A 478 -30.05 -12.88 21.05
C GLY A 478 -28.82 -12.26 21.70
N THR A 479 -27.66 -12.27 21.00
CA THR A 479 -26.37 -11.80 21.56
C THR A 479 -26.00 -10.38 21.11
N VAL A 480 -26.83 -9.75 20.29
CA VAL A 480 -26.60 -8.36 19.84
C VAL A 480 -27.00 -7.43 21.00
N ARG A 481 -26.04 -6.95 21.77
CA ARG A 481 -26.25 -5.78 22.63
C ARG A 481 -26.59 -4.61 21.70
N MET A 482 -27.86 -4.20 21.67
CA MET A 482 -28.23 -2.93 21.06
C MET A 482 -27.39 -1.84 21.73
N LEU A 483 -26.48 -1.24 21.02
CA LEU A 483 -25.86 0.01 21.42
C LEU A 483 -27.01 1.02 21.61
N SER A 484 -27.16 1.53 22.82
CA SER A 484 -28.10 2.61 23.11
C SER A 484 -27.81 3.79 22.18
N PRO A 485 -28.83 4.53 21.72
CA PRO A 485 -28.66 5.69 20.83
C PRO A 485 -27.78 6.82 21.40
N GLU A 486 -27.36 6.73 22.66
CA GLU A 486 -26.52 7.72 23.33
C GLU A 486 -25.03 7.64 22.96
N ALA A 487 -24.52 6.50 22.45
CA ALA A 487 -23.13 6.38 21.98
C ALA A 487 -22.86 7.05 20.61
N ALA A 488 -23.90 7.53 19.94
CA ALA A 488 -23.80 8.26 18.66
C ALA A 488 -23.73 9.80 18.86
N LYS A 489 -23.70 10.28 20.10
CA LYS A 489 -23.69 11.72 20.43
C LYS A 489 -22.42 12.20 21.14
N CYS A 490 -21.36 11.35 21.22
CA CYS A 490 -20.06 11.80 21.69
C CYS A 490 -19.04 11.88 20.57
#